data_740ad8c0d0544e29ca12a828cc0b3d6e
#
_entry.id   740ad8c0d0544e29ca12a828cc0b3d6e
#
_cell.length_a   1.000
_cell.length_b   1.000
_cell.length_c   1.000
_cell.angle_alpha   90.00
_cell.angle_beta   90.00
_cell.angle_gamma   90.00
#
_symmetry.space_group_name_H-M   'P 1'
#
loop_
_entity.id
_entity.type
_entity.pdbx_description
1 polymer ?
#
loop_
_entity_poly.entity_id
_entity_poly.type
_entity_poly.pdbx_seq_one_letter_code
_entity_poly.pdbx_strand_id
1 'polypeptide(L)'
;YEISLGLVGSEMCIRDSFWKDLETSLSLLKTDYIDIYQFHNPSFCPKPGDGTGLYEAMLEAKAQGKIRHIGITNHRMSVAEEIIESGLYETLQFPFCYLATDREKALVQGCKEKNIGFIAMKALSGGLITNSAAAYAFEDQYDNVLPIWGVQREKELDEFLSYIACPPAMTDEIKTIIEKDQKELSGNFCRGCGYCMPCPAGIEINTCARMSLLLRRSPSANQLTERGQAMMKKIEGCLHCGACMKKCPYGLNTPKLLEENYEDYKNVLAGKTLV
;
A
#
# COMPACT_ATOMS: atom_id res chain seq x y z
N TYR A 1 -0.88 0.47 -14.51
CA TYR A 1 -0.69 1.94 -14.42
C TYR A 1 -1.81 2.52 -13.57
N GLU A 2 -1.48 3.33 -12.57
CA GLU A 2 -2.43 3.90 -11.62
C GLU A 2 -2.71 5.35 -11.96
N ILE A 3 -4.00 5.73 -12.02
CA ILE A 3 -4.40 7.13 -12.19
C ILE A 3 -4.47 7.77 -10.80
N SER A 4 -3.64 8.78 -10.55
CA SER A 4 -3.77 9.61 -9.35
C SER A 4 -4.86 10.65 -9.57
N LEU A 5 -6.06 10.41 -9.01
CA LEU A 5 -7.17 11.34 -9.09
C LEU A 5 -7.01 12.47 -8.09
N GLY A 6 -6.32 13.53 -8.50
CA GLY A 6 -6.43 14.84 -7.86
C GLY A 6 -7.71 15.52 -8.34
N LEU A 7 -8.85 15.19 -7.74
CA LEU A 7 -10.16 15.69 -8.15
C LEU A 7 -10.33 17.18 -7.76
N VAL A 8 -9.93 18.08 -8.64
CA VAL A 8 -10.34 19.50 -8.62
C VAL A 8 -10.72 19.88 -10.05
N GLY A 9 -12.02 19.93 -10.34
CA GLY A 9 -12.49 20.34 -11.68
C GLY A 9 -13.99 20.04 -11.88
N SER A 10 -14.57 20.55 -12.98
CA SER A 10 -15.89 20.15 -13.46
C SER A 10 -15.83 18.71 -13.97
N GLU A 11 -16.99 18.02 -14.03
CA GLU A 11 -17.13 16.65 -14.56
C GLU A 11 -16.39 16.46 -15.92
N MET A 12 -16.50 17.42 -16.82
CA MET A 12 -15.83 17.41 -18.11
C MET A 12 -14.30 17.44 -17.99
N CYS A 13 -13.74 18.24 -17.07
CA CYS A 13 -12.28 18.30 -16.85
C CYS A 13 -11.75 17.01 -16.24
N ILE A 14 -12.53 16.35 -15.39
CA ILE A 14 -12.17 15.07 -14.74
C ILE A 14 -12.13 13.97 -15.80
N ARG A 15 -13.13 13.89 -16.66
CA ARG A 15 -13.21 12.94 -17.76
C ARG A 15 -12.09 13.15 -18.79
N ASP A 16 -11.79 14.40 -19.15
CA ASP A 16 -10.69 14.72 -20.06
C ASP A 16 -9.33 14.28 -19.50
N SER A 17 -9.12 14.45 -18.18
CA SER A 17 -7.93 13.96 -17.51
C SER A 17 -7.82 12.44 -17.58
N PHE A 18 -8.92 11.70 -17.35
CA PHE A 18 -8.96 10.25 -17.50
C PHE A 18 -8.48 9.78 -18.87
N TRP A 19 -9.03 10.36 -19.95
CA TRP A 19 -8.66 9.98 -21.31
C TRP A 19 -7.21 10.30 -21.62
N LYS A 20 -6.74 11.47 -21.19
CA LYS A 20 -5.34 11.87 -21.36
C LYS A 20 -4.40 10.89 -20.65
N ASP A 21 -4.72 10.46 -19.41
CA ASP A 21 -3.90 9.54 -18.63
C ASP A 21 -3.91 8.13 -19.24
N LEU A 22 -5.05 7.65 -19.73
CA LEU A 22 -5.16 6.38 -20.43
C LEU A 22 -4.34 6.37 -21.73
N GLU A 23 -4.51 7.37 -22.60
CA GLU A 23 -3.76 7.48 -23.85
C GLU A 23 -2.25 7.61 -23.61
N THR A 24 -1.86 8.37 -22.58
CA THR A 24 -0.46 8.46 -22.15
C THR A 24 0.08 7.10 -21.72
N SER A 25 -0.69 6.35 -20.94
CA SER A 25 -0.30 5.01 -20.49
C SER A 25 -0.13 4.03 -21.65
N LEU A 26 -1.09 3.99 -22.57
CA LEU A 26 -1.02 3.16 -23.79
C LEU A 26 0.22 3.51 -24.64
N SER A 27 0.47 4.81 -24.85
CA SER A 27 1.63 5.29 -25.60
C SER A 27 2.96 4.88 -24.95
N LEU A 28 3.10 5.08 -23.63
CA LEU A 28 4.33 4.74 -22.89
C LEU A 28 4.57 3.23 -22.82
N LEU A 29 3.52 2.44 -22.68
CA LEU A 29 3.60 0.97 -22.69
C LEU A 29 3.78 0.40 -24.11
N LYS A 30 3.58 1.23 -25.15
CA LYS A 30 3.63 0.82 -26.57
C LYS A 30 2.68 -0.33 -26.87
N THR A 31 1.45 -0.23 -26.39
CA THR A 31 0.37 -1.20 -26.59
C THR A 31 -0.92 -0.47 -26.92
N ASP A 32 -1.85 -1.16 -27.54
CA ASP A 32 -3.19 -0.66 -27.89
C ASP A 32 -4.26 -1.02 -26.84
N TYR A 33 -3.91 -1.86 -25.83
CA TYR A 33 -4.80 -2.19 -24.73
C TYR A 33 -4.04 -2.42 -23.41
N ILE A 34 -4.76 -2.32 -22.30
CA ILE A 34 -4.29 -2.66 -20.94
C ILE A 34 -5.23 -3.72 -20.36
N ASP A 35 -4.67 -4.80 -19.81
CA ASP A 35 -5.49 -5.88 -19.24
C ASP A 35 -6.29 -5.42 -18.02
N ILE A 36 -5.65 -4.79 -17.05
CA ILE A 36 -6.32 -4.26 -15.85
C ILE A 36 -5.97 -2.77 -15.71
N TYR A 37 -6.98 -1.91 -15.78
CA TYR A 37 -6.82 -0.48 -15.56
C TYR A 37 -7.55 -0.07 -14.29
N GLN A 38 -6.86 0.63 -13.37
CA GLN A 38 -7.33 0.83 -12.01
C GLN A 38 -7.45 2.30 -11.64
N PHE A 39 -8.53 2.67 -10.95
CA PHE A 39 -8.54 3.93 -10.20
C PHE A 39 -7.59 3.85 -9.01
N HIS A 40 -6.76 4.86 -8.83
CA HIS A 40 -5.75 4.88 -7.77
C HIS A 40 -6.26 5.59 -6.50
N ASN A 41 -6.62 4.81 -5.49
CA ASN A 41 -6.93 5.25 -4.12
C ASN A 41 -7.90 6.44 -4.02
N PRO A 42 -9.02 6.45 -4.76
CA PRO A 42 -10.02 7.50 -4.61
C PRO A 42 -10.57 7.51 -3.18
N SER A 43 -11.05 8.68 -2.74
CA SER A 43 -11.65 8.85 -1.40
C SER A 43 -13.10 8.34 -1.30
N PHE A 44 -13.66 7.89 -2.42
CA PHE A 44 -15.01 7.38 -2.59
C PHE A 44 -15.00 6.22 -3.59
N CYS A 45 -16.11 5.51 -3.74
CA CYS A 45 -16.29 4.49 -4.77
C CYS A 45 -16.87 5.12 -6.04
N PRO A 46 -16.11 5.33 -7.13
CA PRO A 46 -16.65 5.80 -8.40
C PRO A 46 -17.72 4.84 -8.94
N LYS A 47 -18.89 5.38 -9.32
CA LYS A 47 -20.05 4.59 -9.80
C LYS A 47 -20.88 5.37 -10.80
N PRO A 48 -21.72 4.70 -11.61
CA PRO A 48 -22.55 5.37 -12.58
C PRO A 48 -23.44 6.44 -11.95
N GLY A 49 -23.46 7.63 -12.55
CA GLY A 49 -24.31 8.72 -12.09
C GLY A 49 -23.86 9.43 -10.81
N ASP A 50 -22.60 9.25 -10.38
CA ASP A 50 -22.06 9.92 -9.19
C ASP A 50 -21.68 11.40 -9.43
N GLY A 51 -21.86 11.89 -10.65
CA GLY A 51 -21.57 13.25 -11.07
C GLY A 51 -20.09 13.47 -11.45
N THR A 52 -19.24 12.44 -11.44
CA THR A 52 -17.84 12.55 -11.87
C THR A 52 -17.61 12.10 -13.31
N GLY A 53 -18.47 11.24 -13.85
CA GLY A 53 -18.33 10.62 -15.18
C GLY A 53 -17.12 9.67 -15.31
N LEU A 54 -16.45 9.35 -14.21
CA LEU A 54 -15.24 8.51 -14.21
C LEU A 54 -15.55 7.06 -14.55
N TYR A 55 -16.59 6.50 -13.92
CA TYR A 55 -16.95 5.12 -14.16
C TYR A 55 -17.50 4.91 -15.58
N GLU A 56 -18.26 5.88 -16.09
CA GLU A 56 -18.70 5.91 -17.49
C GLU A 56 -17.52 5.94 -18.47
N ALA A 57 -16.46 6.71 -18.17
CA ALA A 57 -15.25 6.75 -18.99
C ALA A 57 -14.52 5.39 -18.98
N MET A 58 -14.48 4.68 -17.84
CA MET A 58 -13.95 3.30 -17.79
C MET A 58 -14.76 2.33 -18.67
N LEU A 59 -16.10 2.40 -18.61
CA LEU A 59 -16.98 1.58 -19.45
C LEU A 59 -16.77 1.87 -20.94
N GLU A 60 -16.64 3.14 -21.31
CA GLU A 60 -16.37 3.55 -22.68
C GLU A 60 -14.99 3.06 -23.16
N ALA A 61 -13.95 3.19 -22.34
CA ALA A 61 -12.62 2.67 -22.63
C ALA A 61 -12.61 1.14 -22.82
N LYS A 62 -13.40 0.42 -22.01
CA LYS A 62 -13.60 -1.02 -22.15
C LYS A 62 -14.35 -1.36 -23.45
N ALA A 63 -15.40 -0.62 -23.78
CA ALA A 63 -16.14 -0.80 -25.04
C ALA A 63 -15.30 -0.52 -26.29
N GLN A 64 -14.34 0.42 -26.21
CA GLN A 64 -13.35 0.70 -27.25
C GLN A 64 -12.22 -0.35 -27.32
N GLY A 65 -12.17 -1.32 -26.42
CA GLY A 65 -11.13 -2.34 -26.35
C GLY A 65 -9.78 -1.85 -25.81
N LYS A 66 -9.69 -0.61 -25.31
CA LYS A 66 -8.47 -0.05 -24.73
C LYS A 66 -8.13 -0.61 -23.36
N ILE A 67 -9.12 -1.07 -22.62
CA ILE A 67 -8.96 -1.80 -21.36
C ILE A 67 -9.80 -3.06 -21.36
N ARG A 68 -9.34 -4.12 -20.69
CA ARG A 68 -10.07 -5.39 -20.61
C ARG A 68 -10.87 -5.50 -19.32
N HIS A 69 -10.26 -5.14 -18.19
CA HIS A 69 -10.86 -5.26 -16.85
C HIS A 69 -10.77 -3.94 -16.09
N ILE A 70 -11.85 -3.61 -15.39
CA ILE A 70 -11.95 -2.41 -14.56
C ILE A 70 -11.57 -2.77 -13.14
N GLY A 71 -10.52 -2.12 -12.63
CA GLY A 71 -10.05 -2.30 -11.27
C GLY A 71 -10.05 -1.01 -10.45
N ILE A 72 -9.77 -1.17 -9.17
CA ILE A 72 -9.62 -0.05 -8.24
C ILE A 72 -8.63 -0.40 -7.13
N THR A 73 -7.80 0.56 -6.74
CA THR A 73 -6.94 0.42 -5.56
C THR A 73 -7.47 1.26 -4.41
N ASN A 74 -7.35 0.79 -3.20
CA ASN A 74 -7.70 1.60 -2.03
C ASN A 74 -6.86 1.23 -0.80
N HIS A 75 -6.83 2.15 0.19
CA HIS A 75 -6.23 1.94 1.51
C HIS A 75 -7.24 2.17 2.64
N ARG A 76 -8.46 2.61 2.30
CA ARG A 76 -9.52 2.87 3.27
C ARG A 76 -10.48 1.70 3.29
N MET A 77 -10.59 1.06 4.44
CA MET A 77 -11.45 -0.11 4.62
C MET A 77 -12.91 0.17 4.25
N SER A 78 -13.48 1.30 4.68
CA SER A 78 -14.87 1.66 4.38
C SER A 78 -15.15 1.82 2.88
N VAL A 79 -14.18 2.37 2.13
CA VAL A 79 -14.30 2.49 0.67
C VAL A 79 -14.14 1.12 0.00
N ALA A 80 -13.22 0.27 0.50
CA ALA A 80 -13.02 -1.07 -0.03
C ALA A 80 -14.27 -1.95 0.16
N GLU A 81 -14.95 -1.84 1.29
CA GLU A 81 -16.23 -2.51 1.54
C GLU A 81 -17.32 -2.01 0.57
N GLU A 82 -17.44 -0.68 0.37
CA GLU A 82 -18.36 -0.10 -0.62
C GLU A 82 -18.08 -0.58 -2.04
N ILE A 83 -16.80 -0.73 -2.42
CA ILE A 83 -16.38 -1.25 -3.72
C ILE A 83 -16.92 -2.67 -3.93
N ILE A 84 -16.75 -3.57 -2.95
CA ILE A 84 -17.24 -4.94 -3.03
C ILE A 84 -18.78 -4.97 -3.14
N GLU A 85 -19.46 -4.17 -2.31
CA GLU A 85 -20.92 -4.10 -2.31
C GLU A 85 -21.48 -3.57 -3.64
N SER A 86 -20.76 -2.65 -4.28
CA SER A 86 -21.18 -2.06 -5.55
C SER A 86 -21.29 -3.09 -6.70
N GLY A 87 -20.47 -4.14 -6.68
CA GLY A 87 -20.39 -5.14 -7.75
C GLY A 87 -19.91 -4.60 -9.09
N LEU A 88 -19.29 -3.40 -9.11
CA LEU A 88 -18.90 -2.69 -10.33
C LEU A 88 -17.48 -3.00 -10.78
N TYR A 89 -16.63 -3.53 -9.91
CA TYR A 89 -15.19 -3.71 -10.14
C TYR A 89 -14.85 -5.20 -10.28
N GLU A 90 -13.95 -5.49 -11.21
CA GLU A 90 -13.47 -6.85 -11.47
C GLU A 90 -12.23 -7.16 -10.63
N THR A 91 -11.48 -6.13 -10.19
CA THR A 91 -10.34 -6.29 -9.27
C THR A 91 -10.34 -5.21 -8.20
N LEU A 92 -9.97 -5.60 -6.98
CA LEU A 92 -9.68 -4.70 -5.86
C LEU A 92 -8.22 -4.91 -5.44
N GLN A 93 -7.43 -3.84 -5.47
CA GLN A 93 -6.08 -3.84 -4.92
C GLN A 93 -6.09 -3.18 -3.54
N PHE A 94 -5.71 -3.92 -2.51
CA PHE A 94 -5.73 -3.46 -1.12
C PHE A 94 -4.51 -3.99 -0.34
N PRO A 95 -4.00 -3.28 0.71
CA PRO A 95 -2.93 -3.80 1.55
C PRO A 95 -3.33 -5.10 2.23
N PHE A 96 -2.56 -6.16 2.02
CA PHE A 96 -2.79 -7.44 2.66
C PHE A 96 -1.46 -8.16 2.89
N CYS A 97 -1.30 -8.76 4.05
CA CYS A 97 -0.16 -9.58 4.47
C CYS A 97 -0.54 -10.32 5.76
N TYR A 98 0.33 -11.15 6.30
CA TYR A 98 0.03 -11.89 7.53
C TYR A 98 -0.15 -11.03 8.81
N LEU A 99 -0.01 -9.70 8.72
CA LEU A 99 -0.39 -8.75 9.78
C LEU A 99 -1.84 -8.27 9.63
N ALA A 100 -2.60 -8.84 8.69
CA ALA A 100 -3.96 -8.46 8.40
C ALA A 100 -4.89 -8.73 9.60
N THR A 101 -5.77 -7.77 9.86
CA THR A 101 -6.85 -7.89 10.84
C THR A 101 -7.96 -8.81 10.32
N ASP A 102 -8.84 -9.27 11.19
CA ASP A 102 -9.99 -10.10 10.79
C ASP A 102 -10.92 -9.36 9.81
N ARG A 103 -11.00 -8.02 9.90
CA ARG A 103 -11.77 -7.20 8.97
C ARG A 103 -11.15 -7.20 7.56
N GLU A 104 -9.81 -7.15 7.48
CA GLU A 104 -9.09 -7.24 6.19
C GLU A 104 -9.19 -8.66 5.58
N LYS A 105 -9.16 -9.70 6.42
CA LYS A 105 -9.42 -11.08 5.95
C LYS A 105 -10.86 -11.25 5.45
N ALA A 106 -11.84 -10.65 6.14
CA ALA A 106 -13.23 -10.64 5.69
C ALA A 106 -13.40 -9.91 4.35
N LEU A 107 -12.60 -8.86 4.08
CA LEU A 107 -12.59 -8.16 2.78
C LEU A 107 -12.15 -9.11 1.65
N VAL A 108 -11.08 -9.91 1.87
CA VAL A 108 -10.61 -10.91 0.90
C VAL A 108 -11.69 -11.95 0.63
N GLN A 109 -12.37 -12.43 1.68
CA GLN A 109 -13.47 -13.38 1.55
C GLN A 109 -14.65 -12.78 0.77
N GLY A 110 -15.01 -11.51 1.05
CA GLY A 110 -16.06 -10.80 0.33
C GLY A 110 -15.74 -10.63 -1.16
N CYS A 111 -14.47 -10.37 -1.51
CA CYS A 111 -14.02 -10.36 -2.91
C CYS A 111 -14.23 -11.73 -3.57
N LYS A 112 -13.89 -12.83 -2.88
CA LYS A 112 -14.08 -14.19 -3.38
C LYS A 112 -15.56 -14.48 -3.67
N GLU A 113 -16.45 -14.15 -2.74
CA GLU A 113 -17.89 -14.37 -2.86
C GLU A 113 -18.53 -13.58 -4.01
N LYS A 114 -17.97 -12.40 -4.33
CA LYS A 114 -18.41 -11.54 -5.43
C LYS A 114 -17.65 -11.77 -6.74
N ASN A 115 -16.77 -12.77 -6.80
CA ASN A 115 -15.90 -13.03 -7.96
C ASN A 115 -15.06 -11.81 -8.38
N ILE A 116 -14.52 -11.09 -7.39
CA ILE A 116 -13.60 -9.96 -7.57
C ILE A 116 -12.18 -10.46 -7.30
N GLY A 117 -11.27 -10.28 -8.27
CA GLY A 117 -9.86 -10.60 -8.09
C GLY A 117 -9.23 -9.67 -7.03
N PHE A 118 -8.59 -10.25 -6.02
CA PHE A 118 -7.93 -9.47 -4.98
C PHE A 118 -6.43 -9.35 -5.25
N ILE A 119 -5.92 -8.12 -5.38
CA ILE A 119 -4.50 -7.87 -5.58
C ILE A 119 -3.91 -7.38 -4.26
N ALA A 120 -3.08 -8.23 -3.61
CA ALA A 120 -2.48 -7.93 -2.32
C ALA A 120 -1.27 -7.02 -2.48
N MET A 121 -1.43 -5.71 -2.23
CA MET A 121 -0.30 -4.82 -2.14
C MET A 121 0.29 -4.79 -0.73
N LYS A 122 1.57 -4.40 -0.61
CA LYS A 122 2.28 -4.37 0.67
C LYS A 122 2.40 -5.74 1.35
N ALA A 123 2.44 -6.81 0.58
CA ALA A 123 2.58 -8.19 1.10
C ALA A 123 3.81 -8.39 2.01
N LEU A 124 4.85 -7.54 1.88
CA LEU A 124 5.99 -7.46 2.80
C LEU A 124 5.90 -6.30 3.81
N SER A 125 4.71 -5.73 4.02
CA SER A 125 4.48 -4.60 4.95
C SER A 125 5.45 -3.42 4.76
N GLY A 126 5.85 -3.14 3.50
CA GLY A 126 6.82 -2.09 3.18
C GLY A 126 8.23 -2.35 3.73
N GLY A 127 8.64 -3.61 3.79
CA GLY A 127 9.96 -4.06 4.24
C GLY A 127 10.05 -4.37 5.75
N LEU A 128 8.94 -4.37 6.47
CA LEU A 128 8.91 -4.78 7.88
C LEU A 128 8.82 -6.30 8.04
N ILE A 129 8.23 -6.98 7.06
CA ILE A 129 8.24 -8.44 6.95
C ILE A 129 9.52 -8.82 6.21
N THR A 130 10.39 -9.58 6.86
CA THR A 130 11.71 -9.94 6.35
C THR A 130 11.84 -11.41 5.97
N ASN A 131 10.85 -12.25 6.33
CA ASN A 131 10.80 -13.65 5.94
C ASN A 131 9.87 -13.81 4.73
N SER A 132 10.44 -13.92 3.54
CA SER A 132 9.72 -14.04 2.28
C SER A 132 8.93 -15.35 2.18
N ALA A 133 9.47 -16.46 2.71
CA ALA A 133 8.79 -17.75 2.72
C ALA A 133 7.52 -17.72 3.58
N ALA A 134 7.58 -17.05 4.74
CA ALA A 134 6.40 -16.86 5.59
C ALA A 134 5.35 -15.97 4.94
N ALA A 135 5.78 -14.90 4.24
CA ALA A 135 4.88 -14.04 3.49
C ALA A 135 4.20 -14.81 2.34
N TYR A 136 4.98 -15.56 1.58
CA TYR A 136 4.46 -16.35 0.46
C TYR A 136 3.48 -17.43 0.96
N ALA A 137 3.87 -18.24 1.94
CA ALA A 137 3.04 -19.30 2.50
C ALA A 137 1.72 -18.77 3.10
N PHE A 138 1.69 -17.52 3.58
CA PHE A 138 0.45 -16.90 4.06
C PHE A 138 -0.47 -16.53 2.89
N GLU A 139 0.04 -15.85 1.87
CA GLU A 139 -0.76 -15.43 0.71
C GLU A 139 -1.28 -16.62 -0.10
N ASP A 140 -0.49 -17.70 -0.20
CA ASP A 140 -0.82 -18.93 -0.95
C ASP A 140 -2.02 -19.71 -0.35
N GLN A 141 -2.48 -19.37 0.84
CA GLN A 141 -3.70 -19.92 1.43
C GLN A 141 -5.00 -19.37 0.80
N TYR A 142 -4.89 -18.30 0.02
CA TYR A 142 -6.02 -17.59 -0.58
C TYR A 142 -6.02 -17.74 -2.10
N ASP A 143 -6.92 -18.53 -2.63
CA ASP A 143 -7.01 -18.87 -4.06
C ASP A 143 -7.46 -17.70 -4.97
N ASN A 144 -7.99 -16.62 -4.37
CA ASN A 144 -8.41 -15.39 -5.07
C ASN A 144 -7.46 -14.21 -4.87
N VAL A 145 -6.29 -14.43 -4.24
CA VAL A 145 -5.32 -13.38 -3.94
C VAL A 145 -4.11 -13.47 -4.85
N LEU A 146 -3.76 -12.35 -5.48
CA LEU A 146 -2.54 -12.19 -6.24
C LEU A 146 -1.62 -11.19 -5.50
N PRO A 147 -0.53 -11.63 -4.85
CA PRO A 147 0.38 -10.73 -4.16
C PRO A 147 1.28 -9.96 -5.13
N ILE A 148 1.55 -8.69 -4.79
CA ILE A 148 2.56 -7.86 -5.45
C ILE A 148 3.76 -7.75 -4.53
N TRP A 149 4.87 -8.39 -4.92
CA TRP A 149 6.09 -8.40 -4.14
C TRP A 149 6.95 -7.17 -4.39
N GLY A 150 7.39 -6.53 -3.30
CA GLY A 150 8.35 -5.42 -3.36
C GLY A 150 9.77 -5.95 -3.46
N VAL A 151 10.31 -6.06 -4.66
CA VAL A 151 11.66 -6.55 -4.96
C VAL A 151 12.57 -5.37 -5.25
N GLN A 152 13.75 -5.31 -4.60
CA GLN A 152 14.76 -4.27 -4.78
C GLN A 152 16.09 -4.81 -5.32
N ARG A 153 16.35 -6.09 -5.16
CA ARG A 153 17.59 -6.76 -5.55
C ARG A 153 17.30 -8.02 -6.36
N GLU A 154 18.18 -8.34 -7.30
CA GLU A 154 18.08 -9.52 -8.15
C GLU A 154 17.95 -10.82 -7.32
N LYS A 155 18.72 -10.94 -6.24
CA LYS A 155 18.62 -12.09 -5.32
C LYS A 155 17.22 -12.26 -4.71
N GLU A 156 16.52 -11.17 -4.42
CA GLU A 156 15.15 -11.23 -3.91
C GLU A 156 14.18 -11.71 -5.00
N LEU A 157 14.41 -11.30 -6.25
CA LEU A 157 13.67 -11.79 -7.40
C LEU A 157 13.87 -13.30 -7.58
N ASP A 158 15.11 -13.75 -7.59
CA ASP A 158 15.47 -15.18 -7.73
C ASP A 158 14.81 -16.02 -6.63
N GLU A 159 14.77 -15.49 -5.39
CA GLU A 159 14.11 -16.15 -4.26
C GLU A 159 12.61 -16.32 -4.52
N PHE A 160 11.89 -15.26 -4.91
CA PHE A 160 10.45 -15.37 -5.23
C PHE A 160 10.18 -16.23 -6.47
N LEU A 161 11.03 -16.19 -7.48
CA LEU A 161 10.92 -17.07 -8.65
C LEU A 161 11.08 -18.54 -8.29
N SER A 162 11.94 -18.86 -7.30
CA SER A 162 12.12 -20.23 -6.83
C SER A 162 10.85 -20.80 -6.19
N TYR A 163 10.02 -19.95 -5.59
CA TYR A 163 8.75 -20.36 -4.98
C TYR A 163 7.68 -20.78 -5.99
N ILE A 164 7.81 -20.39 -7.27
CA ILE A 164 6.93 -20.88 -8.33
C ILE A 164 7.12 -22.38 -8.54
N ALA A 165 8.36 -22.87 -8.46
CA ALA A 165 8.68 -24.29 -8.64
C ALA A 165 8.51 -25.10 -7.33
N CYS A 166 8.76 -24.47 -6.18
CA CYS A 166 8.69 -25.11 -4.87
C CYS A 166 8.10 -24.15 -3.83
N PRO A 167 6.76 -24.01 -3.80
CA PRO A 167 6.08 -23.08 -2.88
C PRO A 167 6.38 -23.43 -1.42
N PRO A 168 6.72 -22.45 -0.57
CA PRO A 168 6.87 -22.67 0.87
C PRO A 168 5.56 -23.14 1.49
N ALA A 169 5.57 -24.26 2.18
CA ALA A 169 4.41 -24.75 2.90
C ALA A 169 4.22 -24.03 4.25
N MET A 170 2.98 -23.91 4.73
CA MET A 170 2.65 -23.36 6.05
C MET A 170 3.01 -24.37 7.15
N THR A 171 4.30 -24.49 7.47
CA THR A 171 4.82 -25.35 8.57
C THR A 171 4.62 -24.70 9.93
N ASP A 172 4.83 -25.46 11.01
CA ASP A 172 4.73 -24.92 12.38
C ASP A 172 5.85 -23.91 12.68
N GLU A 173 7.02 -24.05 12.04
CA GLU A 173 8.10 -23.04 12.09
C GLU A 173 7.65 -21.73 11.46
N ILE A 174 7.03 -21.78 10.27
CA ILE A 174 6.50 -20.59 9.60
C ILE A 174 5.38 -19.94 10.43
N LYS A 175 4.47 -20.72 11.00
CA LYS A 175 3.45 -20.19 11.92
C LYS A 175 4.06 -19.47 13.11
N THR A 176 5.09 -20.05 13.72
CA THR A 176 5.83 -19.43 14.83
C THR A 176 6.46 -18.09 14.44
N ILE A 177 7.04 -18.00 13.25
CA ILE A 177 7.59 -16.76 12.71
C ILE A 177 6.47 -15.71 12.54
N ILE A 178 5.35 -16.10 11.96
CA ILE A 178 4.19 -15.21 11.75
C ILE A 178 3.64 -14.72 13.09
N GLU A 179 3.43 -15.59 14.07
CA GLU A 179 2.95 -15.23 15.40
C GLU A 179 3.88 -14.26 16.12
N LYS A 180 5.20 -14.50 16.02
CA LYS A 180 6.20 -13.58 16.56
C LYS A 180 6.10 -12.21 15.92
N ASP A 181 6.05 -12.16 14.61
CA ASP A 181 5.94 -10.90 13.85
C ASP A 181 4.62 -10.18 14.15
N GLN A 182 3.50 -10.91 14.23
CA GLN A 182 2.21 -10.35 14.61
C GLN A 182 2.26 -9.72 16.00
N LYS A 183 2.94 -10.35 16.96
CA LYS A 183 3.11 -9.82 18.31
C LYS A 183 4.00 -8.56 18.34
N GLU A 184 5.10 -8.56 17.60
CA GLU A 184 6.06 -7.46 17.56
C GLU A 184 5.54 -6.25 16.73
N LEU A 185 4.76 -6.52 15.69
CA LEU A 185 4.18 -5.51 14.80
C LEU A 185 2.69 -5.25 15.10
N SER A 186 2.22 -5.60 16.30
CA SER A 186 0.88 -5.26 16.73
C SER A 186 0.76 -3.76 17.03
N GLY A 187 -0.40 -3.17 16.72
CA GLY A 187 -0.72 -1.79 17.10
C GLY A 187 -0.63 -0.75 15.99
N ASN A 188 -0.59 0.49 16.41
CA ASN A 188 -0.61 1.65 15.52
C ASN A 188 0.79 1.97 15.00
N PHE A 189 1.14 1.50 13.82
CA PHE A 189 2.39 1.84 13.14
C PHE A 189 2.15 2.38 11.73
N CYS A 190 3.09 3.19 11.24
CA CYS A 190 3.00 3.76 9.90
C CYS A 190 3.27 2.68 8.83
N ARG A 191 2.30 2.49 7.91
CA ARG A 191 2.40 1.54 6.79
C ARG A 191 3.28 2.03 5.64
N GLY A 192 3.87 3.22 5.73
CA GLY A 192 4.80 3.77 4.73
C GLY A 192 4.15 4.13 3.38
N CYS A 193 2.84 4.32 3.30
CA CYS A 193 2.11 4.56 2.05
C CYS A 193 2.39 5.92 1.40
N GLY A 194 2.79 6.95 2.19
CA GLY A 194 3.16 8.27 1.67
C GLY A 194 2.02 9.27 1.44
N TYR A 195 0.74 8.90 1.61
CA TYR A 195 -0.39 9.81 1.35
C TYR A 195 -0.43 11.06 2.23
N CYS A 196 0.26 11.04 3.36
CA CYS A 196 0.45 12.21 4.23
C CYS A 196 1.45 13.24 3.67
N MET A 197 2.16 12.90 2.59
CA MET A 197 3.14 13.79 1.96
C MET A 197 2.48 14.73 0.92
N PRO A 198 3.10 15.87 0.55
CA PRO A 198 4.27 16.43 1.21
C PRO A 198 3.93 17.05 2.58
N CYS A 199 4.90 17.02 3.49
CA CYS A 199 4.82 17.75 4.76
C CYS A 199 5.25 19.21 4.57
N PRO A 200 4.50 20.21 5.08
CA PRO A 200 4.89 21.61 4.94
C PRO A 200 6.21 21.95 5.67
N ALA A 201 6.60 21.17 6.68
CA ALA A 201 7.91 21.28 7.35
C ALA A 201 9.00 20.42 6.69
N GLY A 202 8.76 19.79 5.55
CA GLY A 202 9.74 18.99 4.83
C GLY A 202 10.12 17.67 5.51
N ILE A 203 9.29 17.17 6.45
CA ILE A 203 9.52 15.90 7.15
C ILE A 203 9.13 14.74 6.22
N GLU A 204 9.98 13.74 6.06
CA GLU A 204 9.71 12.49 5.34
C GLU A 204 8.89 11.54 6.23
N ILE A 205 7.62 11.90 6.45
CA ILE A 205 6.73 11.27 7.44
C ILE A 205 6.65 9.76 7.28
N ASN A 206 6.48 9.28 6.06
CA ASN A 206 6.33 7.86 5.73
C ASN A 206 7.55 7.01 6.08
N THR A 207 8.72 7.61 6.25
CA THR A 207 9.94 6.96 6.73
C THR A 207 10.14 7.22 8.22
N CYS A 208 10.07 8.49 8.64
CA CYS A 208 10.35 8.89 10.01
C CYS A 208 9.36 8.27 11.03
N ALA A 209 8.07 8.17 10.70
CA ALA A 209 7.04 7.66 11.61
C ALA A 209 7.06 6.13 11.82
N ARG A 210 8.04 5.42 11.24
CA ARG A 210 8.29 3.99 11.44
C ARG A 210 9.78 3.67 11.64
N MET A 211 10.59 4.66 11.94
CA MET A 211 12.03 4.52 12.05
C MET A 211 12.46 3.50 13.11
N SER A 212 11.76 3.45 14.24
CA SER A 212 12.02 2.46 15.30
C SER A 212 11.92 1.00 14.80
N LEU A 213 10.96 0.74 13.91
CA LEU A 213 10.82 -0.58 13.30
C LEU A 213 11.90 -0.84 12.25
N LEU A 214 12.27 0.18 11.45
CA LEU A 214 13.33 0.07 10.46
C LEU A 214 14.69 -0.19 11.11
N LEU A 215 14.98 0.43 12.25
CA LEU A 215 16.20 0.20 13.01
C LEU A 215 16.33 -1.25 13.49
N ARG A 216 15.23 -1.93 13.79
CA ARG A 216 15.21 -3.30 14.32
C ARG A 216 15.04 -4.38 13.25
N ARG A 217 14.51 -4.05 12.09
CA ARG A 217 14.14 -5.02 11.05
C ARG A 217 14.90 -4.85 9.72
N SER A 218 15.74 -3.82 9.62
CA SER A 218 16.69 -3.65 8.51
C SER A 218 18.08 -3.38 9.10
N PRO A 219 19.16 -3.45 8.29
CA PRO A 219 20.47 -3.07 8.79
C PRO A 219 20.48 -1.64 9.36
N SER A 220 20.54 -1.52 10.68
CA SER A 220 20.43 -0.24 11.40
C SER A 220 21.46 0.79 10.94
N ALA A 221 22.67 0.33 10.54
CA ALA A 221 23.70 1.19 9.99
C ALA A 221 23.22 2.04 8.79
N ASN A 222 22.31 1.53 7.98
CA ASN A 222 21.74 2.27 6.84
C ASN A 222 20.89 3.46 7.29
N GLN A 223 20.31 3.38 8.48
CA GLN A 223 19.43 4.41 9.05
C GLN A 223 20.22 5.42 9.90
N LEU A 224 21.39 5.04 10.41
CA LEU A 224 22.21 5.85 11.34
C LEU A 224 23.24 6.74 10.62
N THR A 225 23.19 6.82 9.30
CA THR A 225 24.03 7.68 8.47
C THR A 225 23.76 9.16 8.74
N GLU A 226 24.68 10.04 8.37
CA GLU A 226 24.48 11.51 8.45
C GLU A 226 23.18 11.96 7.76
N ARG A 227 22.85 11.34 6.61
CA ARG A 227 21.61 11.60 5.91
C ARG A 227 20.39 11.17 6.75
N GLY A 228 20.42 10.02 7.38
CA GLY A 228 19.38 9.51 8.26
C GLY A 228 19.19 10.44 9.48
N GLN A 229 20.29 10.87 10.09
CA GLN A 229 20.26 11.81 11.22
C GLN A 229 19.66 13.17 10.81
N ALA A 230 20.07 13.72 9.68
CA ALA A 230 19.53 14.98 9.15
C ALA A 230 18.03 14.87 8.82
N MET A 231 17.60 13.73 8.28
CA MET A 231 16.19 13.44 8.00
C MET A 231 15.36 13.39 9.30
N MET A 232 15.80 12.63 10.29
CA MET A 232 15.11 12.51 11.58
C MET A 232 15.08 13.81 12.35
N LYS A 233 16.13 14.62 12.29
CA LYS A 233 16.19 15.94 12.94
C LYS A 233 15.13 16.92 12.44
N LYS A 234 14.66 16.78 11.19
CA LYS A 234 13.57 17.64 10.67
C LYS A 234 12.28 17.53 11.48
N ILE A 235 12.11 16.45 12.28
CA ILE A 235 10.94 16.26 13.15
C ILE A 235 10.83 17.39 14.18
N GLU A 236 11.96 17.97 14.63
CA GLU A 236 11.98 19.12 15.55
C GLU A 236 11.25 20.36 15.00
N GLY A 237 11.16 20.46 13.67
CA GLY A 237 10.42 21.52 12.97
C GLY A 237 8.94 21.19 12.72
N CYS A 238 8.38 20.19 13.38
CA CYS A 238 6.98 19.83 13.19
C CYS A 238 6.05 20.98 13.62
N LEU A 239 5.20 21.44 12.69
CA LEU A 239 4.25 22.53 12.92
C LEU A 239 2.99 22.09 13.67
N HIS A 240 2.84 20.84 14.02
CA HIS A 240 1.64 20.24 14.64
C HIS A 240 0.32 20.62 13.92
N CYS A 241 0.39 20.90 12.62
CA CYS A 241 -0.76 21.38 11.82
C CYS A 241 -1.84 20.31 11.56
N GLY A 242 -1.59 19.04 11.88
CA GLY A 242 -2.53 17.94 11.73
C GLY A 242 -2.82 17.51 10.29
N ALA A 243 -2.20 18.11 9.27
CA ALA A 243 -2.44 17.79 7.86
C ALA A 243 -2.15 16.31 7.54
N CYS A 244 -1.10 15.74 8.14
CA CYS A 244 -0.73 14.33 7.98
C CYS A 244 -1.78 13.38 8.58
N MET A 245 -2.40 13.72 9.70
CA MET A 245 -3.47 12.93 10.33
C MET A 245 -4.71 12.89 9.44
N LYS A 246 -5.11 14.05 8.89
CA LYS A 246 -6.29 14.16 8.00
C LYS A 246 -6.13 13.34 6.72
N LYS A 247 -4.91 13.22 6.21
CA LYS A 247 -4.59 12.45 5.00
C LYS A 247 -4.32 10.97 5.26
N CYS A 248 -4.14 10.56 6.52
CA CYS A 248 -3.79 9.18 6.86
C CYS A 248 -4.99 8.25 6.67
N PRO A 249 -4.94 7.26 5.77
CA PRO A 249 -6.03 6.32 5.56
C PRO A 249 -6.23 5.36 6.74
N TYR A 250 -5.24 5.26 7.64
CA TYR A 250 -5.26 4.40 8.82
C TYR A 250 -5.61 5.14 10.12
N GLY A 251 -5.95 6.44 10.05
CA GLY A 251 -6.33 7.23 11.22
C GLY A 251 -5.23 7.42 12.28
N LEU A 252 -3.95 7.31 11.89
CA LEU A 252 -2.83 7.35 12.83
C LEU A 252 -2.61 8.76 13.38
N ASN A 253 -2.28 8.85 14.68
CA ASN A 253 -1.75 10.06 15.27
C ASN A 253 -0.28 10.24 14.84
N THR A 254 -0.10 10.73 13.62
CA THR A 254 1.21 10.81 12.97
C THR A 254 2.20 11.73 13.71
N PRO A 255 1.83 12.90 14.24
CA PRO A 255 2.74 13.72 15.04
C PRO A 255 3.30 12.97 16.25
N LYS A 256 2.45 12.28 17.01
CA LYS A 256 2.87 11.46 18.14
C LYS A 256 3.83 10.33 17.72
N LEU A 257 3.52 9.64 16.63
CA LEU A 257 4.42 8.62 16.09
C LEU A 257 5.79 9.19 15.68
N LEU A 258 5.83 10.39 15.12
CA LEU A 258 7.09 11.06 14.78
C LEU A 258 7.93 11.34 16.01
N GLU A 259 7.32 11.89 17.08
CA GLU A 259 7.99 12.20 18.36
C GLU A 259 8.54 10.92 19.01
N GLU A 260 7.74 9.88 19.12
CA GLU A 260 8.13 8.57 19.70
C GLU A 260 9.29 7.93 18.92
N ASN A 261 9.20 7.92 17.59
CA ASN A 261 10.26 7.37 16.73
C ASN A 261 11.55 8.22 16.79
N TYR A 262 11.45 9.54 16.95
CA TYR A 262 12.63 10.39 17.05
C TYR A 262 13.32 10.25 18.42
N GLU A 263 12.56 10.08 19.49
CA GLU A 263 13.14 9.83 20.81
C GLU A 263 13.88 8.46 20.85
N ASP A 264 13.25 7.42 20.31
CA ASP A 264 13.90 6.11 20.18
C ASP A 264 15.17 6.19 19.30
N TYR A 265 15.11 6.91 18.19
CA TYR A 265 16.25 7.12 17.30
C TYR A 265 17.43 7.79 18.02
N LYS A 266 17.18 8.83 18.82
CA LYS A 266 18.20 9.50 19.65
C LYS A 266 18.81 8.55 20.68
N ASN A 267 18.00 7.70 21.30
CA ASN A 267 18.47 6.71 22.27
C ASN A 267 19.36 5.65 21.62
N VAL A 268 19.05 5.20 20.39
CA VAL A 268 19.90 4.29 19.62
C VAL A 268 21.21 4.96 19.23
N LEU A 269 21.19 6.20 18.73
CA LEU A 269 22.39 6.98 18.42
C LEU A 269 23.32 7.16 19.62
N ALA A 270 22.74 7.37 20.81
CA ALA A 270 23.48 7.55 22.06
C ALA A 270 23.97 6.23 22.67
N GLY A 271 23.71 5.06 22.01
CA GLY A 271 24.04 3.75 22.54
C GLY A 271 23.23 3.31 23.77
N LYS A 272 22.13 4.02 24.09
CA LYS A 272 21.26 3.68 25.22
C LYS A 272 20.29 2.53 24.92
N THR A 273 20.01 2.32 23.63
CA THR A 273 19.16 1.23 23.13
C THR A 273 19.93 0.45 22.07
N LEU A 274 20.01 -0.87 22.24
CA LEU A 274 20.61 -1.77 21.23
C LEU A 274 19.55 -2.15 20.19
N VAL A 275 19.97 -2.26 18.91
CA VAL A 275 19.16 -2.63 17.74
C VAL A 275 19.89 -3.60 16.85
#